data_4499a82f348ac0343a972afae38e4fd6
#
_entry.id   4499a82f348ac0343a972afae38e4fd6
#
_cell.length_a   1.000
_cell.length_b   1.000
_cell.length_c   1.000
_cell.angle_alpha   90.00
_cell.angle_beta   90.00
_cell.angle_gamma   90.00
#
_symmetry.space_group_name_H-M   'P 1'
#
loop_
_entity.id
_entity.type
_entity.pdbx_description
1 polymer ?
#
loop_
_entity_poly.entity_id
_entity_poly.type
_entity_poly.pdbx_seq_one_letter_code
_entity_poly.pdbx_strand_id
1 'polypeptide(L)'
;MAEALEVSKLINDQLENLMGELKCDRVWVAQFHNGGNFYPTGKSIQKFSICYELVTIETPRIQQTFQNIPVSLFPKVLSKIYKDGELEILNAESEEMSFGIDALTNQFKTKSICMVGLRSLDNHLIGVMGISYTKEHNILNAEWDYIRNKSGVIGTLLSKYLYKTNKK
;
A
#
# COMPACT_ATOMS: atom_id res chain seq x y z
N MET A 1 12.34 -20.60 1.24
CA MET A 1 11.84 -20.09 2.53
C MET A 1 12.79 -19.08 3.18
N ALA A 2 14.09 -19.38 3.26
CA ALA A 2 15.03 -18.46 3.89
C ALA A 2 15.08 -17.07 3.21
N GLU A 3 15.05 -17.02 1.89
CA GLU A 3 15.02 -15.76 1.13
C GLU A 3 13.75 -14.97 1.38
N ALA A 4 12.59 -15.64 1.48
CA ALA A 4 11.32 -14.99 1.75
C ALA A 4 11.33 -14.34 3.14
N LEU A 5 11.89 -15.04 4.14
CA LEU A 5 12.00 -14.52 5.48
C LEU A 5 12.96 -13.33 5.55
N GLU A 6 14.06 -13.38 4.82
CA GLU A 6 15.01 -12.28 4.75
C GLU A 6 14.39 -11.04 4.13
N VAL A 7 13.70 -11.18 2.99
CA VAL A 7 13.00 -10.06 2.34
C VAL A 7 11.94 -9.48 3.25
N SER A 8 11.14 -10.32 3.90
CA SER A 8 10.10 -9.87 4.83
C SER A 8 10.70 -9.08 5.99
N LYS A 9 11.83 -9.53 6.53
CA LYS A 9 12.52 -8.81 7.59
C LYS A 9 12.97 -7.43 7.11
N LEU A 10 13.59 -7.37 5.92
CA LEU A 10 14.07 -6.11 5.37
C LEU A 10 12.93 -5.13 5.10
N ILE A 11 11.80 -5.62 4.59
CA ILE A 11 10.62 -4.77 4.38
C ILE A 11 10.09 -4.26 5.71
N ASN A 12 9.95 -5.12 6.72
CA ASN A 12 9.49 -4.70 8.03
C ASN A 12 10.41 -3.67 8.67
N ASP A 13 11.74 -3.81 8.48
CA ASP A 13 12.71 -2.82 8.96
C ASP A 13 12.43 -1.45 8.32
N GLN A 14 12.12 -1.42 7.02
CA GLN A 14 11.76 -0.18 6.33
C GLN A 14 10.47 0.44 6.87
N LEU A 15 9.48 -0.40 7.17
CA LEU A 15 8.22 0.07 7.74
C LEU A 15 8.43 0.64 9.15
N GLU A 16 9.29 0.01 9.96
CA GLU A 16 9.64 0.55 11.28
C GLU A 16 10.30 1.92 11.16
N ASN A 17 11.20 2.09 10.19
CA ASN A 17 11.84 3.38 9.93
C ASN A 17 10.82 4.44 9.54
N LEU A 18 9.85 4.08 8.69
CA LEU A 18 8.77 4.99 8.30
C LEU A 18 7.94 5.41 9.52
N MET A 19 7.54 4.46 10.35
CA MET A 19 6.77 4.75 11.57
C MET A 19 7.51 5.71 12.48
N GLY A 20 8.80 5.47 12.68
CA GLY A 20 9.63 6.30 13.56
C GLY A 20 9.84 7.71 13.02
N GLU A 21 10.12 7.83 11.73
CA GLU A 21 10.43 9.12 11.11
C GLU A 21 9.18 9.97 10.88
N LEU A 22 8.11 9.36 10.38
CA LEU A 22 6.90 10.10 10.02
C LEU A 22 5.93 10.28 11.19
N LYS A 23 6.12 9.53 12.28
CA LYS A 23 5.20 9.54 13.42
C LYS A 23 3.76 9.22 13.01
N CYS A 24 3.61 8.34 12.01
CA CYS A 24 2.31 7.91 11.55
C CYS A 24 1.74 6.81 12.46
N ASP A 25 0.45 6.51 12.29
CA ASP A 25 -0.24 5.53 13.13
C ASP A 25 -0.32 4.17 12.47
N ARG A 26 -0.26 4.12 11.15
CA ARG A 26 -0.31 2.88 10.38
C ARG A 26 0.51 3.03 9.11
N VAL A 27 1.28 1.99 8.78
CA VAL A 27 1.93 1.86 7.47
C VAL A 27 1.66 0.45 6.96
N TRP A 28 1.33 0.33 5.68
CA TRP A 28 1.03 -0.96 5.08
C TRP A 28 1.56 -1.03 3.65
N VAL A 29 1.75 -2.28 3.21
CA VAL A 29 2.16 -2.59 1.83
C VAL A 29 1.14 -3.54 1.25
N ALA A 30 0.54 -3.14 0.14
CA ALA A 30 -0.37 -3.98 -0.64
C ALA A 30 0.34 -4.41 -1.92
N GLN A 31 0.14 -5.65 -2.30
CA GLN A 31 0.74 -6.24 -3.49
C GLN A 31 -0.34 -6.68 -4.46
N PHE A 32 -0.16 -6.37 -5.73
CA PHE A 32 -1.08 -6.83 -6.77
C PHE A 32 -0.79 -8.29 -7.12
N HIS A 33 -1.86 -9.03 -7.38
CA HIS A 33 -1.75 -10.44 -7.81
C HIS A 33 -2.98 -10.83 -8.62
N ASN A 34 -2.87 -11.95 -9.35
CA ASN A 34 -3.98 -12.46 -10.12
C ASN A 34 -4.92 -13.24 -9.21
N GLY A 35 -6.24 -13.04 -9.42
CA GLY A 35 -7.28 -13.66 -8.62
C GLY A 35 -8.19 -14.60 -9.39
N GLY A 36 -7.74 -15.11 -10.53
CA GLY A 36 -8.55 -15.94 -11.41
C GLY A 36 -9.06 -15.19 -12.62
N ASN A 37 -10.10 -15.69 -13.25
CA ASN A 37 -10.63 -15.12 -14.49
C ASN A 37 -12.11 -14.84 -14.37
N PHE A 38 -12.59 -13.79 -15.05
CA PHE A 38 -14.02 -13.49 -15.15
C PHE A 38 -14.71 -14.47 -16.10
N TYR A 39 -15.82 -15.02 -15.66
CA TYR A 39 -16.71 -15.81 -16.49
C TYR A 39 -17.75 -14.89 -17.16
N PRO A 40 -18.10 -15.04 -18.45
CA PRO A 40 -17.55 -16.02 -19.41
C PRO A 40 -16.39 -15.48 -20.25
N THR A 41 -15.91 -14.26 -20.01
CA THR A 41 -14.94 -13.59 -20.87
C THR A 41 -13.52 -14.15 -20.76
N GLY A 42 -13.19 -14.83 -19.68
CA GLY A 42 -11.84 -15.32 -19.41
C GLY A 42 -10.82 -14.25 -19.07
N LYS A 43 -11.21 -12.98 -18.94
CA LYS A 43 -10.29 -11.91 -18.56
C LYS A 43 -9.80 -12.09 -17.13
N SER A 44 -8.51 -11.82 -16.91
CA SER A 44 -7.88 -11.92 -15.59
C SER A 44 -8.50 -10.94 -14.60
N ILE A 45 -8.74 -11.42 -13.37
CA ILE A 45 -9.18 -10.57 -12.26
C ILE A 45 -7.94 -10.11 -11.51
N GLN A 46 -7.63 -8.81 -11.60
CA GLN A 46 -6.54 -8.24 -10.84
C GLN A 46 -7.01 -7.94 -9.43
N LYS A 47 -6.26 -8.42 -8.44
CA LYS A 47 -6.56 -8.25 -7.02
C LYS A 47 -5.37 -7.65 -6.28
N PHE A 48 -5.61 -7.17 -5.08
CA PHE A 48 -4.53 -6.81 -4.17
C PHE A 48 -4.78 -7.41 -2.78
N SER A 49 -3.70 -7.61 -2.05
CA SER A 49 -3.74 -8.02 -0.64
C SER A 49 -2.72 -7.21 0.12
N ILE A 50 -3.08 -6.79 1.32
CA ILE A 50 -2.11 -6.16 2.23
C ILE A 50 -1.25 -7.29 2.81
N CYS A 51 0.04 -7.26 2.48
CA CYS A 51 0.99 -8.31 2.88
C CYS A 51 1.87 -7.91 4.05
N TYR A 52 2.03 -6.62 4.32
CA TYR A 52 2.80 -6.11 5.47
C TYR A 52 2.06 -4.94 6.09
N GLU A 53 2.10 -4.87 7.42
CA GLU A 53 1.46 -3.77 8.15
C GLU A 53 2.09 -3.59 9.52
N LEU A 54 2.33 -2.33 9.89
CA LEU A 54 2.67 -1.95 11.26
C LEU A 54 1.68 -0.89 11.73
N VAL A 55 1.29 -0.97 12.99
CA VAL A 55 0.36 -0.02 13.61
C VAL A 55 0.85 0.36 15.01
N THR A 56 0.45 1.57 15.45
CA THR A 56 0.63 1.96 16.86
C THR A 56 -0.36 1.17 17.73
N ILE A 57 -0.12 1.16 19.05
CA ILE A 57 -0.86 0.30 19.99
C ILE A 57 -2.39 0.46 19.88
N GLU A 58 -2.87 1.69 19.75
CA GLU A 58 -4.32 1.96 19.74
C GLU A 58 -4.93 1.99 18.33
N THR A 59 -4.14 1.77 17.29
CA THR A 59 -4.59 1.84 15.92
C THR A 59 -5.03 0.47 15.42
N PRO A 60 -6.27 0.33 14.93
CA PRO A 60 -6.75 -0.95 14.40
C PRO A 60 -5.94 -1.41 13.19
N ARG A 61 -5.76 -2.72 13.05
CA ARG A 61 -5.13 -3.33 11.88
C ARG A 61 -6.16 -3.49 10.77
N ILE A 62 -5.72 -3.31 9.54
CA ILE A 62 -6.57 -3.48 8.35
C ILE A 62 -6.15 -4.66 7.48
N GLN A 63 -5.00 -5.26 7.77
CA GLN A 63 -4.41 -6.32 6.92
C GLN A 63 -5.36 -7.47 6.64
N GLN A 64 -6.04 -7.98 7.67
CA GLN A 64 -6.94 -9.13 7.50
C GLN A 64 -8.18 -8.79 6.67
N THR A 65 -8.63 -7.54 6.73
CA THR A 65 -9.80 -7.09 5.98
C THR A 65 -9.50 -6.95 4.48
N PHE A 66 -8.30 -6.54 4.14
CA PHE A 66 -7.93 -6.26 2.76
C PHE A 66 -7.09 -7.39 2.17
N GLN A 67 -7.74 -8.53 1.95
CA GLN A 67 -7.15 -9.72 1.34
C GLN A 67 -7.96 -10.09 0.11
N ASN A 68 -7.28 -10.35 -1.01
CA ASN A 68 -7.90 -10.76 -2.27
C ASN A 68 -8.99 -9.79 -2.75
N ILE A 69 -8.71 -8.51 -2.68
CA ILE A 69 -9.65 -7.45 -3.03
C ILE A 69 -9.52 -7.14 -4.52
N PRO A 70 -10.60 -7.21 -5.31
CA PRO A 70 -10.54 -6.83 -6.72
C PRO A 70 -10.17 -5.34 -6.85
N VAL A 71 -9.20 -5.04 -7.72
CA VAL A 71 -8.77 -3.65 -7.94
C VAL A 71 -9.91 -2.78 -8.48
N SER A 72 -10.90 -3.39 -9.13
CA SER A 72 -12.06 -2.70 -9.66
C SER A 72 -12.94 -2.05 -8.57
N LEU A 73 -12.76 -2.42 -7.30
CA LEU A 73 -13.47 -1.79 -6.20
C LEU A 73 -12.91 -0.41 -5.83
N PHE A 74 -11.68 -0.11 -6.27
CA PHE A 74 -11.02 1.16 -5.97
C PHE A 74 -10.50 1.84 -7.24
N PRO A 75 -11.36 2.06 -8.24
CA PRO A 75 -10.89 2.53 -9.55
C PRO A 75 -10.27 3.93 -9.52
N LYS A 76 -10.83 4.83 -8.73
CA LYS A 76 -10.33 6.22 -8.66
C LYS A 76 -8.97 6.29 -7.97
N VAL A 77 -8.81 5.60 -6.85
CA VAL A 77 -7.56 5.55 -6.10
C VAL A 77 -6.45 4.97 -6.97
N LEU A 78 -6.70 3.81 -7.55
CA LEU A 78 -5.68 3.10 -8.32
C LEU A 78 -5.36 3.81 -9.64
N SER A 79 -6.35 4.44 -10.26
CA SER A 79 -6.13 5.24 -11.45
C SER A 79 -5.21 6.43 -11.16
N LYS A 80 -5.42 7.11 -10.03
CA LYS A 80 -4.59 8.24 -9.64
C LYS A 80 -3.17 7.80 -9.32
N ILE A 81 -3.01 6.70 -8.60
CA ILE A 81 -1.68 6.15 -8.30
C ILE A 81 -0.97 5.72 -9.58
N TYR A 82 -1.69 5.10 -10.51
CA TYR A 82 -1.12 4.70 -11.79
C TYR A 82 -0.62 5.90 -12.59
N LYS A 83 -1.40 6.99 -12.63
CA LYS A 83 -1.05 8.20 -13.41
C LYS A 83 0.00 9.06 -12.72
N ASP A 84 -0.23 9.36 -11.44
CA ASP A 84 0.56 10.36 -10.71
C ASP A 84 1.62 9.74 -9.81
N GLY A 85 1.53 8.44 -9.55
CA GLY A 85 2.46 7.73 -8.67
C GLY A 85 2.15 7.85 -7.19
N GLU A 86 1.31 8.79 -6.79
CA GLU A 86 1.03 9.07 -5.38
C GLU A 86 -0.32 9.77 -5.20
N LEU A 87 -0.83 9.73 -3.97
CA LEU A 87 -2.12 10.29 -3.60
C LEU A 87 -2.07 10.73 -2.13
N GLU A 88 -2.63 11.90 -1.85
CA GLU A 88 -2.79 12.37 -0.47
C GLU A 88 -4.25 12.74 -0.23
N ILE A 89 -4.83 12.25 0.86
CA ILE A 89 -6.16 12.63 1.34
C ILE A 89 -5.99 13.20 2.74
N LEU A 90 -6.14 14.51 2.86
CA LEU A 90 -5.93 15.22 4.12
C LEU A 90 -7.03 14.90 5.12
N ASN A 91 -8.27 14.84 4.66
CA ASN A 91 -9.43 14.57 5.51
C ASN A 91 -10.25 13.43 4.92
N ALA A 92 -10.14 12.27 5.54
CA ALA A 92 -10.81 11.05 5.10
C ALA A 92 -12.34 11.12 5.20
N GLU A 93 -12.88 12.09 5.94
CA GLU A 93 -14.33 12.31 6.06
C GLU A 93 -14.89 13.23 4.97
N SER A 94 -14.04 13.77 4.09
CA SER A 94 -14.44 14.66 3.01
C SER A 94 -14.98 13.89 1.80
N GLU A 95 -15.47 14.64 0.78
CA GLU A 95 -15.96 14.06 -0.47
C GLU A 95 -14.89 13.27 -1.23
N GLU A 96 -13.60 13.53 -0.95
CA GLU A 96 -12.50 12.78 -1.54
C GLU A 96 -12.58 11.31 -1.22
N MET A 97 -13.32 10.95 -0.17
CA MET A 97 -13.53 9.57 0.22
C MET A 97 -14.38 8.78 -0.75
N SER A 98 -14.98 9.43 -1.74
CA SER A 98 -15.66 8.73 -2.83
C SER A 98 -14.69 7.87 -3.65
N PHE A 99 -13.39 7.93 -3.34
CA PHE A 99 -12.40 7.03 -3.92
C PHE A 99 -12.54 5.56 -3.48
N GLY A 100 -13.49 5.27 -2.58
CA GLY A 100 -13.73 3.88 -2.15
C GLY A 100 -12.97 3.50 -0.87
N ILE A 101 -12.52 4.49 -0.09
CA ILE A 101 -11.76 4.24 1.13
C ILE A 101 -12.63 4.48 2.39
N ASP A 102 -13.94 4.58 2.22
CA ASP A 102 -14.86 4.88 3.31
C ASP A 102 -14.71 3.93 4.50
N ALA A 103 -14.42 2.65 4.21
CA ALA A 103 -14.23 1.66 5.25
C ALA A 103 -13.00 1.95 6.13
N LEU A 104 -12.06 2.76 5.65
CA LEU A 104 -10.86 3.09 6.41
C LEU A 104 -11.07 4.24 7.40
N THR A 105 -12.15 5.01 7.25
CA THR A 105 -12.37 6.21 8.07
C THR A 105 -12.97 5.92 9.43
N ASN A 106 -14.15 5.32 9.45
CA ASN A 106 -14.89 5.11 10.69
C ASN A 106 -14.43 3.89 11.47
N GLN A 107 -14.35 2.75 10.78
CA GLN A 107 -14.02 1.48 11.41
C GLN A 107 -12.54 1.40 11.81
N PHE A 108 -11.66 1.98 11.00
CA PHE A 108 -10.21 1.86 11.19
C PHE A 108 -9.53 3.14 11.67
N LYS A 109 -10.32 4.16 12.04
CA LYS A 109 -9.84 5.42 12.63
C LYS A 109 -8.88 6.21 11.74
N THR A 110 -9.02 6.11 10.42
CA THR A 110 -8.18 6.86 9.49
C THR A 110 -8.70 8.29 9.33
N LYS A 111 -7.85 9.29 9.63
CA LYS A 111 -8.19 10.69 9.42
C LYS A 111 -7.51 11.24 8.17
N SER A 112 -6.21 11.02 8.05
CA SER A 112 -5.43 11.40 6.87
C SER A 112 -4.69 10.17 6.35
N ILE A 113 -4.54 10.09 5.03
CA ILE A 113 -3.82 8.98 4.41
C ILE A 113 -3.06 9.49 3.19
N CYS A 114 -1.86 8.98 2.99
CA CYS A 114 -1.17 9.09 1.72
C CYS A 114 -0.80 7.72 1.21
N MET A 115 -0.74 7.59 -0.11
CA MET A 115 -0.40 6.35 -0.77
C MET A 115 0.63 6.64 -1.85
N VAL A 116 1.52 5.69 -2.07
CA VAL A 116 2.53 5.77 -3.11
C VAL A 116 2.62 4.44 -3.83
N GLY A 117 2.72 4.47 -5.15
CA GLY A 117 2.87 3.27 -5.96
C GLY A 117 4.24 2.63 -5.75
N LEU A 118 4.25 1.31 -5.66
CA LEU A 118 5.46 0.52 -5.58
C LEU A 118 5.75 -0.04 -6.97
N ARG A 119 6.98 0.15 -7.45
CA ARG A 119 7.35 -0.27 -8.80
C ARG A 119 8.48 -1.28 -8.77
N SER A 120 8.41 -2.22 -9.71
CA SER A 120 9.48 -3.19 -9.93
C SER A 120 10.69 -2.53 -10.57
N LEU A 121 11.78 -3.29 -10.68
CA LEU A 121 12.98 -2.83 -11.37
C LEU A 121 12.68 -2.49 -12.84
N ASP A 122 11.69 -3.14 -13.44
CA ASP A 122 11.24 -2.89 -14.81
C ASP A 122 10.23 -1.73 -14.90
N ASN A 123 10.02 -1.01 -13.81
CA ASN A 123 9.10 0.13 -13.72
C ASN A 123 7.61 -0.25 -13.87
N HIS A 124 7.24 -1.48 -13.57
CA HIS A 124 5.85 -1.89 -13.49
C HIS A 124 5.27 -1.58 -12.11
N LEU A 125 4.02 -1.13 -12.05
CA LEU A 125 3.32 -0.92 -10.79
C LEU A 125 2.95 -2.29 -10.21
N ILE A 126 3.59 -2.67 -9.10
CA ILE A 126 3.41 -3.99 -8.48
C ILE A 126 2.66 -3.94 -7.16
N GLY A 127 2.44 -2.77 -6.63
CA GLY A 127 1.74 -2.63 -5.37
C GLY A 127 1.58 -1.17 -4.95
N VAL A 128 1.12 -0.99 -3.73
CA VAL A 128 0.88 0.33 -3.13
C VAL A 128 1.33 0.30 -1.68
N MET A 129 1.98 1.37 -1.24
CA MET A 129 2.29 1.59 0.17
C MET A 129 1.37 2.69 0.69
N GLY A 130 0.74 2.45 1.83
CA GLY A 130 -0.14 3.43 2.47
C GLY A 130 0.39 3.85 3.83
N ILE A 131 0.20 5.12 4.16
CA ILE A 131 0.61 5.72 5.42
C ILE A 131 -0.59 6.47 5.96
N SER A 132 -1.04 6.10 7.15
CA SER A 132 -2.27 6.63 7.75
C SER A 132 -2.00 7.32 9.07
N TYR A 133 -2.80 8.36 9.33
CA TYR A 133 -2.79 9.11 10.58
C TYR A 133 -4.19 9.09 11.16
N THR A 134 -4.29 8.91 12.48
CA THR A 134 -5.58 9.00 13.18
C THR A 134 -5.99 10.44 13.45
N LYS A 135 -5.07 11.39 13.26
CA LYS A 135 -5.31 12.82 13.34
C LYS A 135 -4.97 13.46 12.01
N GLU A 136 -5.53 14.64 11.76
CA GLU A 136 -5.24 15.34 10.51
C GLU A 136 -3.75 15.65 10.40
N HIS A 137 -3.15 15.29 9.29
CA HIS A 137 -1.73 15.50 9.02
C HIS A 137 -1.53 15.81 7.54
N ASN A 138 -0.94 16.95 7.25
CA ASN A 138 -0.56 17.34 5.90
C ASN A 138 0.90 16.97 5.68
N ILE A 139 1.15 16.13 4.68
CA ILE A 139 2.49 15.64 4.40
C ILE A 139 3.37 16.79 3.90
N LEU A 140 4.51 17.00 4.58
CA LEU A 140 5.48 18.02 4.20
C LEU A 140 6.35 17.53 3.03
N ASN A 141 6.95 18.48 2.30
CA ASN A 141 7.80 18.13 1.16
C ASN A 141 8.96 17.20 1.56
N ALA A 142 9.59 17.46 2.71
CA ALA A 142 10.67 16.61 3.21
C ALA A 142 10.15 15.20 3.54
N GLU A 143 8.93 15.09 4.06
CA GLU A 143 8.30 13.79 4.32
C GLU A 143 8.00 13.05 3.02
N TRP A 144 7.51 13.74 1.99
CA TRP A 144 7.28 13.14 0.68
C TRP A 144 8.57 12.60 0.08
N ASP A 145 9.66 13.34 0.18
CA ASP A 145 10.97 12.88 -0.32
C ASP A 145 11.40 11.60 0.38
N TYR A 146 11.21 11.53 1.69
CA TYR A 146 11.50 10.35 2.49
C TYR A 146 10.62 9.16 2.08
N ILE A 147 9.32 9.40 1.93
CA ILE A 147 8.35 8.38 1.52
C ILE A 147 8.71 7.82 0.14
N ARG A 148 9.02 8.68 -0.82
CA ARG A 148 9.39 8.26 -2.17
C ARG A 148 10.66 7.41 -2.17
N ASN A 149 11.63 7.80 -1.37
CA ASN A 149 12.87 7.02 -1.22
C ASN A 149 12.57 5.63 -0.68
N LYS A 150 11.79 5.53 0.39
CA LYS A 150 11.43 4.25 1.00
C LYS A 150 10.58 3.39 0.08
N SER A 151 9.68 3.99 -0.69
CA SER A 151 8.88 3.24 -1.66
C SER A 151 9.76 2.60 -2.73
N GLY A 152 10.80 3.29 -3.16
CA GLY A 152 11.78 2.73 -4.10
C GLY A 152 12.50 1.53 -3.52
N VAL A 153 12.93 1.61 -2.26
CA VAL A 153 13.60 0.50 -1.57
C VAL A 153 12.66 -0.70 -1.44
N ILE A 154 11.44 -0.47 -0.98
CA ILE A 154 10.46 -1.54 -0.78
C ILE A 154 10.06 -2.17 -2.12
N GLY A 155 9.84 -1.36 -3.15
CA GLY A 155 9.54 -1.87 -4.49
C GLY A 155 10.66 -2.77 -5.02
N THR A 156 11.90 -2.38 -4.81
CA THR A 156 13.07 -3.19 -5.20
C THR A 156 13.11 -4.51 -4.43
N LEU A 157 12.86 -4.49 -3.13
CA LEU A 157 12.85 -5.71 -2.31
C LEU A 157 11.75 -6.67 -2.76
N LEU A 158 10.55 -6.16 -2.99
CA LEU A 158 9.44 -6.96 -3.50
C LEU A 158 9.75 -7.55 -4.87
N SER A 159 10.33 -6.74 -5.76
CA SER A 159 10.68 -7.16 -7.10
C SER A 159 11.69 -8.31 -7.09
N LYS A 160 12.72 -8.22 -6.25
CA LYS A 160 13.71 -9.29 -6.10
C LYS A 160 13.07 -10.60 -5.67
N TYR A 161 12.19 -10.53 -4.68
CA TYR A 161 11.50 -11.73 -4.17
C TYR A 161 10.62 -12.35 -5.23
N LEU A 162 9.79 -11.55 -5.91
CA LEU A 162 8.89 -12.02 -6.96
C LEU A 162 9.66 -12.61 -8.13
N TYR A 163 10.73 -11.96 -8.55
CA TYR A 163 11.54 -12.40 -9.66
C TYR A 163 12.17 -13.78 -9.38
N LYS A 164 12.72 -13.95 -8.18
CA LYS A 164 13.32 -15.24 -7.78
C LYS A 164 12.27 -16.34 -7.69
N THR A 165 11.07 -16.02 -7.19
CA THR A 165 9.98 -16.98 -7.09
C THR A 165 9.48 -17.43 -8.45
N ASN A 166 9.48 -16.55 -9.45
CA ASN A 166 9.01 -16.83 -10.79
C ASN A 166 10.03 -17.58 -11.66
N LYS A 167 11.27 -17.70 -11.22
CA LYS A 167 12.33 -18.40 -11.96
C LYS A 167 12.34 -19.92 -11.80
N LYS A 168 11.39 -20.44 -11.08
CA LYS A 168 11.33 -21.91 -10.90
C LYS A 168 10.65 -22.57 -12.10
#